data_27330175e02672be95e41293d231f052
#
_entry.id   27330175e02672be95e41293d231f052
#
_cell.length_a   1.000
_cell.length_b   1.000
_cell.length_c   1.000
_cell.angle_alpha   90.00
_cell.angle_beta   90.00
_cell.angle_gamma   90.00
#
_symmetry.space_group_name_H-M   'P 1'
#
loop_
_entity.id
_entity.type
_entity.pdbx_description
1 polymer ?
#
loop_
_entity_poly.entity_id
_entity_poly.type
_entity_poly.pdbx_seq_one_letter_code
_entity_poly.pdbx_strand_id
1 'polypeptide(L)'
;MTIQNMTRRRLLQVSASGLVTTTILGGGLLAPGKAQAAPYGDKFTWISPRGTIEVMDDYPYWVAKEMGYFGDLGVETAMEPGPSDGTAVVKFLAVEQADIGFPSPGVLSFAVNAGMDLVSIYGSGYLDLFNIAFRKGEGMADLKGLEGKTVLLGSAAWQAIADPMFAAVGVDPKKITYVEAGWPTWTTALAGGQGDACLAWEGLRADLGAKGLDFDYWLGMRGSPLPSNSLVVRRADLEDPDRLAFLQKYLRGWAMGSEFADRNPRAAAEIVFKALPTTRANYGPRAGTESLMQIHRTFKGDMAKRAGWGEHDIPAWDSFFKILKVIGMSSIDIDTARYVTNDYIAEANAFDVEAVHADADAYALPEDLAAIDMADVEATFYGNVIN
;
A
#
# COMPACT_ATOMS: atom_id res chain seq x y z
N MET A 1 34.45 12.14 -37.50
CA MET A 1 34.80 13.25 -36.60
C MET A 1 34.56 12.78 -35.18
N THR A 2 35.62 12.61 -34.43
CA THR A 2 35.78 11.83 -33.21
C THR A 2 35.35 12.65 -31.98
N ILE A 3 34.51 12.10 -31.12
CA ILE A 3 34.21 12.70 -29.80
C ILE A 3 35.09 11.99 -28.76
N GLN A 4 36.06 12.74 -28.26
CA GLN A 4 37.01 12.30 -27.24
C GLN A 4 36.41 12.43 -25.82
N ASN A 5 36.72 11.42 -25.01
CA ASN A 5 36.52 11.28 -23.56
C ASN A 5 36.93 12.53 -22.76
N MET A 6 36.00 12.94 -21.87
CA MET A 6 36.35 13.82 -20.74
C MET A 6 36.17 13.06 -19.41
N THR A 7 37.29 12.84 -18.76
CA THR A 7 37.43 12.14 -17.49
C THR A 7 37.03 13.00 -16.29
N ARG A 8 36.36 12.36 -15.30
CA ARG A 8 35.82 12.88 -14.04
C ARG A 8 36.85 13.46 -13.02
N ARG A 9 37.94 14.08 -13.42
CA ARG A 9 39.04 14.48 -12.49
C ARG A 9 39.41 15.95 -12.48
N ARG A 10 38.53 16.88 -12.91
CA ARG A 10 38.87 18.33 -12.95
C ARG A 10 37.73 19.25 -12.44
N LEU A 11 37.19 18.96 -11.26
CA LEU A 11 36.23 19.88 -10.62
C LEU A 11 36.42 19.97 -9.09
N LEU A 12 37.68 19.97 -8.65
CA LEU A 12 38.07 20.25 -7.28
C LEU A 12 39.35 21.07 -7.26
N GLN A 13 39.26 22.34 -7.57
CA GLN A 13 40.24 23.38 -7.21
C GLN A 13 39.73 24.72 -7.75
N VAL A 14 39.11 25.50 -6.93
CA VAL A 14 39.18 26.97 -6.76
C VAL A 14 38.20 27.35 -5.67
N SER A 15 38.70 27.70 -4.50
CA SER A 15 38.37 28.88 -3.75
C SER A 15 38.92 28.78 -2.34
N ALA A 16 40.13 29.20 -2.16
CA ALA A 16 40.63 29.68 -0.88
C ALA A 16 40.98 31.14 -1.08
N SER A 17 40.45 32.01 -0.25
CA SER A 17 41.02 33.30 0.18
C SER A 17 39.92 34.34 0.41
N GLY A 18 39.73 34.70 1.64
CA GLY A 18 38.85 35.79 2.11
C GLY A 18 38.82 35.85 3.63
N LEU A 19 39.97 36.20 4.28
CA LEU A 19 40.00 36.62 5.69
C LEU A 19 39.28 37.95 5.83
N VAL A 20 38.24 38.01 6.61
CA VAL A 20 37.72 39.26 7.23
C VAL A 20 37.79 39.10 8.74
N THR A 21 38.67 39.88 9.35
CA THR A 21 38.83 40.00 10.78
C THR A 21 37.75 40.96 11.32
N THR A 22 36.84 40.49 12.14
CA THR A 22 35.96 41.36 12.92
C THR A 22 36.10 41.01 14.41
N THR A 23 36.39 42.01 15.17
CA THR A 23 36.70 42.01 16.61
C THR A 23 35.48 41.63 17.45
N ILE A 24 35.68 40.76 18.43
CA ILE A 24 34.70 40.22 19.36
C ILE A 24 34.51 41.15 20.51
N LEU A 25 33.26 41.43 20.88
CA LEU A 25 32.85 41.86 22.22
C LEU A 25 31.77 40.89 22.74
N GLY A 26 32.07 40.35 23.88
CA GLY A 26 31.48 39.35 24.72
C GLY A 26 29.98 39.03 24.59
N GLY A 27 29.69 37.75 24.44
CA GLY A 27 28.36 37.16 24.62
C GLY A 27 28.50 35.62 24.57
N GLY A 28 27.97 34.96 25.57
CA GLY A 28 28.16 33.54 25.88
C GLY A 28 28.13 32.62 24.70
N LEU A 29 29.09 31.72 24.65
CA LEU A 29 29.16 30.56 23.73
C LEU A 29 27.95 29.63 23.97
N LEU A 30 26.89 29.81 23.20
CA LEU A 30 25.99 28.71 22.89
C LEU A 30 26.79 27.74 22.01
N ALA A 31 27.16 26.61 22.57
CA ALA A 31 27.70 25.50 21.76
C ALA A 31 26.72 25.26 20.61
N PRO A 32 27.19 25.16 19.35
CA PRO A 32 26.30 24.74 18.26
C PRO A 32 25.81 23.34 18.63
N GLY A 33 24.50 23.21 18.95
CA GLY A 33 23.86 21.93 19.02
C GLY A 33 24.21 21.22 17.70
N LYS A 34 24.81 20.02 17.77
CA LYS A 34 24.97 19.19 16.60
C LYS A 34 23.59 19.06 16.01
N ALA A 35 23.36 19.61 14.84
CA ALA A 35 22.19 19.27 14.05
C ALA A 35 22.26 17.74 13.89
N GLN A 36 21.36 17.04 14.58
CA GLN A 36 21.26 15.59 14.46
C GLN A 36 20.85 15.33 13.02
N ALA A 37 21.64 14.56 12.29
CA ALA A 37 21.29 14.19 10.93
C ALA A 37 19.92 13.53 10.97
N ALA A 38 19.04 13.87 10.01
CA ALA A 38 17.73 13.24 9.92
C ALA A 38 17.94 11.72 9.77
N PRO A 39 17.16 10.88 10.46
CA PRO A 39 17.40 9.43 10.53
C PRO A 39 17.33 8.73 9.16
N TYR A 40 16.63 9.35 8.18
CA TYR A 40 16.47 8.86 6.82
C TYR A 40 16.98 9.88 5.76
N GLY A 41 18.00 10.68 6.08
CA GLY A 41 18.50 11.71 5.17
C GLY A 41 17.51 12.86 4.97
N ASP A 42 17.42 13.40 3.73
CA ASP A 42 16.60 14.57 3.46
C ASP A 42 15.09 14.28 3.46
N LYS A 43 14.70 13.05 3.15
CA LYS A 43 13.28 12.62 3.17
C LYS A 43 13.16 11.10 3.28
N PHE A 44 12.08 10.66 3.92
CA PHE A 44 11.67 9.26 4.03
C PHE A 44 10.88 8.84 2.80
N THR A 45 11.28 7.75 2.15
CA THR A 45 10.67 7.32 0.88
C THR A 45 9.82 6.06 1.06
N TRP A 46 8.51 6.21 0.80
CA TRP A 46 7.60 5.09 0.62
C TRP A 46 7.59 4.67 -0.85
N ILE A 47 7.74 3.37 -1.12
CA ILE A 47 7.70 2.84 -2.48
C ILE A 47 6.43 2.02 -2.72
N SER A 48 5.71 2.35 -3.80
CA SER A 48 4.49 1.66 -4.22
C SER A 48 4.80 0.23 -4.73
N PRO A 49 3.91 -0.75 -4.47
CA PRO A 49 3.99 -2.07 -5.12
C PRO A 49 3.55 -2.04 -6.59
N ARG A 50 3.23 -0.87 -7.13
CA ARG A 50 2.72 -0.64 -8.48
C ARG A 50 3.61 0.34 -9.25
N GLY A 51 3.63 0.23 -10.57
CA GLY A 51 4.33 1.18 -11.44
C GLY A 51 3.67 2.57 -11.53
N THR A 52 2.71 2.84 -10.65
CA THR A 52 1.98 4.11 -10.53
C THR A 52 1.61 4.38 -9.09
N ILE A 53 1.44 5.67 -8.77
CA ILE A 53 0.83 6.16 -7.53
C ILE A 53 -0.54 6.79 -7.79
N GLU A 54 -0.99 6.82 -9.05
CA GLU A 54 -2.25 7.44 -9.47
C GLU A 54 -3.44 6.50 -9.23
N VAL A 55 -3.68 6.16 -7.97
CA VAL A 55 -4.74 5.29 -7.48
C VAL A 55 -5.37 5.87 -6.22
N MET A 56 -6.55 5.39 -5.85
CA MET A 56 -7.22 5.78 -4.60
C MET A 56 -6.70 5.00 -3.39
N ASP A 57 -5.96 3.90 -3.61
CA ASP A 57 -5.59 2.92 -2.59
C ASP A 57 -4.70 3.49 -1.46
N ASP A 58 -3.85 4.45 -1.80
CA ASP A 58 -2.86 5.02 -0.89
C ASP A 58 -3.38 6.29 -0.16
N TYR A 59 -4.71 6.43 -0.09
CA TYR A 59 -5.39 7.58 0.52
C TYR A 59 -4.90 7.91 1.94
N PRO A 60 -4.53 6.96 2.83
CA PRO A 60 -4.09 7.33 4.18
C PRO A 60 -2.85 8.21 4.16
N TYR A 61 -1.92 7.92 3.24
CA TYR A 61 -0.73 8.73 3.05
C TYR A 61 -1.07 10.16 2.59
N TRP A 62 -1.92 10.28 1.56
CA TRP A 62 -2.27 11.59 1.00
C TRP A 62 -3.07 12.43 1.98
N VAL A 63 -3.99 11.81 2.74
CA VAL A 63 -4.73 12.49 3.80
C VAL A 63 -3.78 12.98 4.90
N ALA A 64 -2.88 12.12 5.40
CA ALA A 64 -1.92 12.52 6.43
C ALA A 64 -1.00 13.66 5.98
N LYS A 65 -0.65 13.70 4.70
CA LYS A 65 0.19 14.74 4.13
C LYS A 65 -0.56 16.06 3.96
N GLU A 66 -1.76 16.04 3.37
CA GLU A 66 -2.55 17.24 3.08
C GLU A 66 -3.11 17.87 4.35
N MET A 67 -3.55 17.06 5.32
CA MET A 67 -4.05 17.53 6.60
C MET A 67 -2.94 17.99 7.56
N GLY A 68 -1.68 17.85 7.15
CA GLY A 68 -0.52 18.28 7.95
C GLY A 68 -0.11 17.31 9.05
N TYR A 69 -0.76 16.16 9.22
CA TYR A 69 -0.47 15.20 10.30
C TYR A 69 0.98 14.72 10.29
N PHE A 70 1.55 14.47 9.12
CA PHE A 70 2.99 14.15 9.02
C PHE A 70 3.86 15.33 9.45
N GLY A 71 3.52 16.57 9.03
CA GLY A 71 4.26 17.78 9.38
C GLY A 71 4.26 18.04 10.89
N ASP A 72 3.12 17.92 11.54
CA ASP A 72 2.96 18.11 12.99
C ASP A 72 3.74 17.06 13.80
N LEU A 73 3.91 15.86 13.25
CA LEU A 73 4.74 14.81 13.82
C LEU A 73 6.24 14.96 13.49
N GLY A 74 6.61 15.93 12.66
CA GLY A 74 7.98 16.13 12.19
C GLY A 74 8.45 15.07 11.20
N VAL A 75 7.53 14.53 10.39
CA VAL A 75 7.78 13.52 9.37
C VAL A 75 7.80 14.18 8.00
N GLU A 76 8.96 14.22 7.34
CA GLU A 76 9.07 14.58 5.94
C GLU A 76 9.15 13.30 5.10
N THR A 77 8.23 13.14 4.16
CA THR A 77 8.07 11.90 3.40
C THR A 77 7.69 12.13 1.95
N ALA A 78 8.10 11.22 1.10
CA ALA A 78 7.71 11.14 -0.30
C ALA A 78 7.14 9.75 -0.63
N MET A 79 6.20 9.74 -1.57
CA MET A 79 5.70 8.51 -2.18
C MET A 79 6.24 8.42 -3.61
N GLU A 80 6.84 7.30 -3.94
CA GLU A 80 7.43 7.05 -5.25
C GLU A 80 6.73 5.87 -5.94
N PRO A 81 6.53 5.92 -7.26
CA PRO A 81 6.05 4.76 -7.99
C PRO A 81 7.08 3.64 -7.89
N GLY A 82 6.61 2.43 -7.70
CA GLY A 82 7.44 1.24 -7.66
C GLY A 82 7.63 0.60 -9.04
N PRO A 83 8.24 -0.57 -9.07
CA PRO A 83 8.35 -1.35 -10.29
C PRO A 83 7.00 -1.93 -10.70
N SER A 84 6.78 -2.08 -12.01
CA SER A 84 5.51 -2.63 -12.54
C SER A 84 5.28 -4.09 -12.21
N ASP A 85 6.32 -4.85 -11.85
CA ASP A 85 6.21 -6.27 -11.51
C ASP A 85 5.76 -6.52 -10.05
N GLY A 86 5.74 -5.49 -9.21
CA GLY A 86 5.32 -5.55 -7.80
C GLY A 86 6.27 -6.32 -6.86
N THR A 87 7.10 -7.23 -7.39
CA THR A 87 8.02 -8.04 -6.55
C THR A 87 9.28 -7.29 -6.19
N ALA A 88 9.71 -6.35 -7.02
CA ALA A 88 10.96 -5.63 -6.79
C ALA A 88 10.88 -4.64 -5.62
N VAL A 89 9.68 -4.33 -5.09
CA VAL A 89 9.53 -3.46 -3.91
C VAL A 89 10.40 -3.90 -2.73
N VAL A 90 10.47 -5.22 -2.47
CA VAL A 90 11.32 -5.76 -1.39
C VAL A 90 12.82 -5.65 -1.69
N LYS A 91 13.21 -5.64 -2.95
CA LYS A 91 14.61 -5.42 -3.36
C LYS A 91 15.03 -3.97 -3.14
N PHE A 92 14.14 -3.00 -3.44
CA PHE A 92 14.40 -1.58 -3.18
C PHE A 92 14.61 -1.32 -1.67
N LEU A 93 13.84 -2.00 -0.81
CA LEU A 93 14.05 -1.94 0.63
C LEU A 93 15.41 -2.54 1.03
N ALA A 94 15.72 -3.74 0.54
CA ALA A 94 16.94 -4.45 0.91
C ALA A 94 18.23 -3.73 0.48
N VAL A 95 18.19 -2.90 -0.58
CA VAL A 95 19.35 -2.11 -1.08
C VAL A 95 19.26 -0.62 -0.72
N GLU A 96 18.39 -0.25 0.21
CA GLU A 96 18.23 1.11 0.74
C GLU A 96 17.86 2.17 -0.32
N GLN A 97 17.17 1.75 -1.39
CA GLN A 97 16.61 2.67 -2.40
C GLN A 97 15.22 3.18 -2.01
N ALA A 98 14.61 2.56 -1.01
CA ALA A 98 13.40 3.02 -0.35
C ALA A 98 13.49 2.69 1.14
N ASP A 99 12.73 3.39 1.96
CA ASP A 99 12.77 3.25 3.42
C ASP A 99 11.64 2.36 3.93
N ILE A 100 10.48 2.43 3.31
CA ILE A 100 9.31 1.61 3.61
C ILE A 100 8.60 1.20 2.33
N GLY A 101 8.05 0.00 2.29
CA GLY A 101 7.31 -0.52 1.15
C GLY A 101 5.99 -1.14 1.56
N PHE A 102 5.17 -1.48 0.54
CA PHE A 102 3.82 -2.00 0.72
C PHE A 102 3.61 -3.31 -0.06
N PRO A 103 4.45 -4.35 0.17
CA PRO A 103 4.32 -5.61 -0.53
C PRO A 103 3.08 -6.39 -0.08
N SER A 104 2.60 -7.29 -0.97
CA SER A 104 1.69 -8.35 -0.57
C SER A 104 2.39 -9.39 0.30
N PRO A 105 1.66 -10.21 1.08
CA PRO A 105 2.24 -11.29 1.88
C PRO A 105 3.10 -12.25 1.06
N GLY A 106 2.67 -12.57 -0.18
CA GLY A 106 3.42 -13.41 -1.10
C GLY A 106 4.77 -12.82 -1.50
N VAL A 107 4.81 -11.52 -1.76
CA VAL A 107 6.05 -10.80 -2.10
C VAL A 107 6.98 -10.72 -0.90
N LEU A 108 6.46 -10.47 0.31
CA LEU A 108 7.26 -10.54 1.54
C LEU A 108 7.85 -11.94 1.74
N SER A 109 7.09 -13.00 1.48
CA SER A 109 7.57 -14.37 1.62
C SER A 109 8.75 -14.68 0.68
N PHE A 110 8.77 -14.12 -0.53
CA PHE A 110 9.92 -14.24 -1.42
C PHE A 110 11.18 -13.58 -0.85
N ALA A 111 11.02 -12.40 -0.24
CA ALA A 111 12.14 -11.74 0.44
C ALA A 111 12.69 -12.61 1.58
N VAL A 112 11.80 -13.18 2.40
CA VAL A 112 12.16 -14.08 3.51
C VAL A 112 12.89 -15.33 3.00
N ASN A 113 12.37 -15.99 1.96
CA ASN A 113 13.02 -17.16 1.35
C ASN A 113 14.38 -16.82 0.71
N ALA A 114 14.56 -15.58 0.26
CA ALA A 114 15.82 -15.07 -0.27
C ALA A 114 16.81 -14.62 0.83
N GLY A 115 16.43 -14.72 2.11
CA GLY A 115 17.25 -14.32 3.24
C GLY A 115 17.33 -12.81 3.48
N MET A 116 16.40 -12.02 2.91
CA MET A 116 16.29 -10.59 3.19
C MET A 116 15.69 -10.40 4.59
N ASP A 117 16.31 -9.55 5.41
CA ASP A 117 15.86 -9.31 6.79
C ASP A 117 14.89 -8.13 6.85
N LEU A 118 13.68 -8.37 6.35
CA LEU A 118 12.57 -7.42 6.29
C LEU A 118 11.48 -7.80 7.30
N VAL A 119 10.79 -6.81 7.86
CA VAL A 119 9.75 -7.00 8.87
C VAL A 119 8.51 -6.21 8.49
N SER A 120 7.35 -6.84 8.56
CA SER A 120 6.04 -6.20 8.48
C SER A 120 5.68 -5.59 9.83
N ILE A 121 5.50 -4.27 9.90
CA ILE A 121 5.30 -3.51 11.13
C ILE A 121 3.92 -2.85 11.23
N TYR A 122 3.12 -2.91 10.15
CA TYR A 122 1.79 -2.31 10.11
C TYR A 122 0.95 -3.00 9.01
N GLY A 123 -0.08 -3.72 9.42
CA GLY A 123 -1.04 -4.41 8.53
C GLY A 123 -2.07 -3.43 7.99
N SER A 124 -1.77 -2.72 6.90
CA SER A 124 -2.73 -1.82 6.30
C SER A 124 -3.98 -2.57 5.83
N GLY A 125 -3.82 -3.69 5.14
CA GLY A 125 -4.91 -4.59 4.82
C GLY A 125 -5.14 -5.61 5.94
N TYR A 126 -6.17 -5.41 6.75
CA TYR A 126 -6.57 -6.40 7.77
C TYR A 126 -7.26 -7.61 7.16
N LEU A 127 -8.16 -7.36 6.19
CA LEU A 127 -8.81 -8.40 5.40
C LEU A 127 -8.11 -8.55 4.04
N ASP A 128 -8.24 -9.71 3.42
CA ASP A 128 -7.67 -9.95 2.09
C ASP A 128 -8.28 -8.99 1.07
N LEU A 129 -7.45 -8.12 0.52
CA LEU A 129 -7.88 -7.09 -0.44
C LEU A 129 -7.99 -7.63 -1.88
N PHE A 130 -7.44 -8.83 -2.15
CA PHE A 130 -7.44 -9.37 -3.49
C PHE A 130 -8.77 -10.04 -3.84
N ASN A 131 -9.13 -9.98 -5.10
CA ASN A 131 -10.40 -10.45 -5.63
C ASN A 131 -10.17 -11.30 -6.88
N ILE A 132 -11.16 -12.13 -7.23
CA ILE A 132 -11.24 -12.74 -8.54
C ILE A 132 -12.38 -12.08 -9.30
N ALA A 133 -12.07 -11.49 -10.45
CA ALA A 133 -13.05 -10.89 -11.35
C ALA A 133 -13.41 -11.87 -12.48
N PHE A 134 -14.69 -11.90 -12.83
CA PHE A 134 -15.28 -12.70 -13.89
C PHE A 134 -16.04 -11.81 -14.84
N ARG A 135 -16.19 -12.19 -16.11
CA ARG A 135 -17.15 -11.54 -16.99
C ARG A 135 -18.55 -11.59 -16.37
N LYS A 136 -19.33 -10.56 -16.60
CA LYS A 136 -20.69 -10.45 -16.07
C LYS A 136 -21.54 -11.66 -16.40
N GLY A 137 -22.15 -12.26 -15.36
CA GLY A 137 -22.97 -13.47 -15.47
C GLY A 137 -22.19 -14.78 -15.56
N GLU A 138 -20.84 -14.75 -15.52
CA GLU A 138 -19.99 -15.95 -15.52
C GLU A 138 -19.34 -16.20 -14.14
N GLY A 139 -19.70 -15.42 -13.14
CA GLY A 139 -19.15 -15.51 -11.79
C GLY A 139 -19.41 -16.84 -11.11
N MET A 140 -18.45 -17.29 -10.30
CA MET A 140 -18.49 -18.54 -9.53
C MET A 140 -18.33 -18.21 -8.05
N ALA A 141 -19.37 -18.50 -7.24
CA ALA A 141 -19.28 -18.35 -5.78
C ALA A 141 -18.32 -19.38 -5.15
N ASP A 142 -18.25 -20.59 -5.71
CA ASP A 142 -17.26 -21.60 -5.36
C ASP A 142 -16.11 -21.58 -6.37
N LEU A 143 -14.96 -21.07 -5.94
CA LEU A 143 -13.77 -20.95 -6.78
C LEU A 143 -13.18 -22.31 -7.23
N LYS A 144 -13.64 -23.43 -6.67
CA LYS A 144 -13.28 -24.76 -7.18
C LYS A 144 -13.66 -24.97 -8.65
N GLY A 145 -14.66 -24.23 -9.14
CA GLY A 145 -15.01 -24.20 -10.56
C GLY A 145 -13.91 -23.67 -11.49
N LEU A 146 -12.88 -23.05 -10.95
CA LEU A 146 -11.70 -22.57 -11.70
C LEU A 146 -10.65 -23.67 -11.95
N GLU A 147 -10.74 -24.84 -11.32
CA GLU A 147 -9.83 -25.94 -11.64
C GLU A 147 -9.98 -26.34 -13.12
N GLY A 148 -8.88 -26.35 -13.86
CA GLY A 148 -8.84 -26.57 -15.32
C GLY A 148 -9.12 -25.32 -16.16
N LYS A 149 -9.31 -24.16 -15.55
CA LYS A 149 -9.59 -22.86 -16.18
C LYS A 149 -8.35 -21.98 -16.28
N THR A 150 -8.48 -20.88 -17.02
CA THR A 150 -7.43 -19.87 -17.22
C THR A 150 -7.71 -18.62 -16.44
N VAL A 151 -6.75 -18.22 -15.58
CA VAL A 151 -6.77 -16.98 -14.81
C VAL A 151 -5.72 -16.01 -15.36
N LEU A 152 -6.16 -14.79 -15.71
CA LEU A 152 -5.29 -13.76 -16.21
C LEU A 152 -4.63 -13.00 -15.06
N LEU A 153 -3.36 -12.69 -15.24
CA LEU A 153 -2.56 -11.87 -14.33
C LEU A 153 -2.00 -10.65 -15.07
N GLY A 154 -1.88 -9.51 -14.39
CA GLY A 154 -1.21 -8.34 -14.94
C GLY A 154 0.31 -8.49 -14.97
N SER A 155 0.86 -9.38 -14.12
CA SER A 155 2.26 -9.82 -14.13
C SER A 155 2.31 -11.28 -13.69
N ALA A 156 3.22 -12.07 -14.22
CA ALA A 156 3.45 -13.46 -13.80
C ALA A 156 3.77 -13.55 -12.29
N ALA A 157 4.41 -12.53 -11.74
CA ALA A 157 4.74 -12.45 -10.32
C ALA A 157 3.50 -12.42 -9.39
N TRP A 158 2.32 -12.04 -9.89
CA TRP A 158 1.07 -12.04 -9.13
C TRP A 158 0.56 -13.45 -8.80
N GLN A 159 1.15 -14.47 -9.40
CA GLN A 159 0.91 -15.85 -8.98
C GLN A 159 1.25 -16.06 -7.49
N ALA A 160 2.19 -15.29 -6.94
CA ALA A 160 2.49 -15.29 -5.50
C ALA A 160 1.31 -14.84 -4.61
N ILE A 161 0.33 -14.18 -5.19
CA ILE A 161 -0.91 -13.75 -4.53
C ILE A 161 -2.02 -14.79 -4.80
N ALA A 162 -2.16 -15.20 -6.06
CA ALA A 162 -3.25 -16.05 -6.49
C ALA A 162 -3.14 -17.48 -5.92
N ASP A 163 -1.95 -18.11 -5.95
CA ASP A 163 -1.77 -19.48 -5.49
C ASP A 163 -2.16 -19.69 -4.01
N PRO A 164 -1.67 -18.89 -3.06
CA PRO A 164 -2.08 -19.02 -1.67
C PRO A 164 -3.57 -18.76 -1.46
N MET A 165 -4.16 -17.79 -2.16
CA MET A 165 -5.58 -17.47 -2.07
C MET A 165 -6.42 -18.65 -2.54
N PHE A 166 -6.12 -19.24 -3.69
CA PHE A 166 -6.81 -20.43 -4.18
C PHE A 166 -6.64 -21.62 -3.23
N ALA A 167 -5.42 -21.87 -2.76
CA ALA A 167 -5.16 -22.95 -1.81
C ALA A 167 -5.93 -22.78 -0.49
N ALA A 168 -6.05 -21.57 0.02
CA ALA A 168 -6.78 -21.24 1.26
C ALA A 168 -8.27 -21.59 1.18
N VAL A 169 -8.86 -21.55 -0.04
CA VAL A 169 -10.27 -21.87 -0.27
C VAL A 169 -10.45 -23.28 -0.90
N GLY A 170 -9.41 -24.11 -0.85
CA GLY A 170 -9.48 -25.52 -1.26
C GLY A 170 -9.39 -25.78 -2.76
N VAL A 171 -8.98 -24.80 -3.55
CA VAL A 171 -8.65 -24.94 -4.98
C VAL A 171 -7.19 -25.39 -5.10
N ASP A 172 -6.90 -26.38 -5.94
CA ASP A 172 -5.53 -26.80 -6.25
C ASP A 172 -4.90 -25.80 -7.25
N PRO A 173 -3.94 -24.95 -6.86
CA PRO A 173 -3.34 -23.96 -7.75
C PRO A 173 -2.65 -24.60 -8.97
N LYS A 174 -2.19 -25.85 -8.85
CA LYS A 174 -1.54 -26.57 -9.96
C LYS A 174 -2.50 -26.93 -11.09
N LYS A 175 -3.81 -26.86 -10.85
CA LYS A 175 -4.85 -27.07 -11.86
C LYS A 175 -5.31 -25.79 -12.55
N ILE A 176 -4.79 -24.63 -12.12
CA ILE A 176 -5.07 -23.34 -12.75
C ILE A 176 -4.03 -23.07 -13.85
N THR A 177 -4.49 -22.65 -15.01
CA THR A 177 -3.61 -22.11 -16.05
C THR A 177 -3.50 -20.60 -15.87
N TYR A 178 -2.30 -20.11 -15.59
CA TYR A 178 -2.06 -18.68 -15.51
C TYR A 178 -1.56 -18.12 -16.84
N VAL A 179 -2.08 -16.96 -17.23
CA VAL A 179 -1.64 -16.23 -18.42
C VAL A 179 -1.32 -14.79 -18.00
N GLU A 180 -0.09 -14.38 -18.23
CA GLU A 180 0.30 -12.97 -18.10
C GLU A 180 -0.26 -12.21 -19.30
N ALA A 181 -1.29 -11.39 -19.06
CA ALA A 181 -1.90 -10.53 -20.07
C ALA A 181 -1.40 -9.07 -20.01
N GLY A 182 -0.45 -8.81 -19.09
CA GLY A 182 0.25 -7.55 -18.95
C GLY A 182 -0.53 -6.46 -18.22
N TRP A 183 0.17 -5.68 -17.40
CA TRP A 183 -0.33 -4.44 -16.82
C TRP A 183 -0.25 -3.31 -17.86
N PRO A 184 -1.29 -2.48 -18.06
CA PRO A 184 -2.59 -2.44 -17.38
C PRO A 184 -3.73 -3.14 -18.17
N THR A 185 -3.44 -4.06 -19.07
CA THR A 185 -4.38 -4.57 -20.08
C THR A 185 -5.11 -5.87 -19.72
N TRP A 186 -4.73 -6.56 -18.63
CA TRP A 186 -5.27 -7.90 -18.27
C TRP A 186 -6.79 -7.91 -18.05
N THR A 187 -7.38 -6.84 -17.50
CA THR A 187 -8.82 -6.73 -17.29
C THR A 187 -9.57 -6.52 -18.61
N THR A 188 -9.00 -5.72 -19.52
CA THR A 188 -9.53 -5.55 -20.87
C THR A 188 -9.44 -6.84 -21.69
N ALA A 189 -8.36 -7.62 -21.49
CA ALA A 189 -8.21 -8.94 -22.10
C ALA A 189 -9.32 -9.90 -21.62
N LEU A 190 -9.64 -9.90 -20.30
CA LEU A 190 -10.76 -10.66 -19.77
C LEU A 190 -12.10 -10.23 -20.40
N ALA A 191 -12.37 -8.91 -20.46
CA ALA A 191 -13.58 -8.37 -21.08
C ALA A 191 -13.68 -8.77 -22.57
N GLY A 192 -12.55 -8.85 -23.27
CA GLY A 192 -12.42 -9.30 -24.64
C GLY A 192 -12.53 -10.80 -24.87
N GLY A 193 -12.83 -11.60 -23.83
CA GLY A 193 -13.04 -13.04 -23.91
C GLY A 193 -11.77 -13.88 -23.73
N GLN A 194 -10.65 -13.30 -23.32
CA GLN A 194 -9.44 -14.07 -22.98
C GLN A 194 -9.55 -14.56 -21.52
N GLY A 195 -9.17 -15.80 -21.29
CA GLY A 195 -9.26 -16.43 -19.97
C GLY A 195 -10.69 -16.57 -19.45
N ASP A 196 -10.82 -17.14 -18.26
CA ASP A 196 -12.10 -17.38 -17.56
C ASP A 196 -12.31 -16.40 -16.41
N ALA A 197 -11.22 -15.94 -15.81
CA ALA A 197 -11.19 -14.99 -14.69
C ALA A 197 -9.90 -14.18 -14.68
N CYS A 198 -9.81 -13.15 -13.84
CA CYS A 198 -8.54 -12.47 -13.58
C CYS A 198 -8.38 -12.11 -12.10
N LEU A 199 -7.12 -12.01 -11.65
CA LEU A 199 -6.81 -11.45 -10.35
C LEU A 199 -7.08 -9.93 -10.36
N ALA A 200 -7.78 -9.46 -9.33
CA ALA A 200 -8.11 -8.06 -9.10
C ALA A 200 -7.91 -7.71 -7.62
N TRP A 201 -8.28 -6.52 -7.19
CA TRP A 201 -8.29 -6.09 -5.79
C TRP A 201 -9.38 -5.06 -5.51
N GLU A 202 -9.67 -4.84 -4.23
CA GLU A 202 -10.58 -3.79 -3.80
C GLU A 202 -10.03 -2.40 -4.17
N GLY A 203 -10.93 -1.50 -4.54
CA GLY A 203 -10.59 -0.22 -5.17
C GLY A 203 -10.67 -0.28 -6.70
N LEU A 204 -10.26 -1.41 -7.30
CA LEU A 204 -10.29 -1.57 -8.75
C LEU A 204 -11.73 -1.76 -9.30
N ARG A 205 -12.67 -2.29 -8.51
CA ARG A 205 -14.06 -2.52 -8.98
C ARG A 205 -14.74 -1.25 -9.46
N ALA A 206 -14.62 -0.17 -8.68
CA ALA A 206 -15.20 1.12 -9.05
C ALA A 206 -14.47 1.76 -10.25
N ASP A 207 -13.14 1.63 -10.31
CA ASP A 207 -12.33 2.09 -11.45
C ASP A 207 -12.75 1.41 -12.77
N LEU A 208 -12.85 0.09 -12.74
CA LEU A 208 -13.26 -0.68 -13.93
C LEU A 208 -14.69 -0.37 -14.34
N GLY A 209 -15.61 -0.23 -13.37
CA GLY A 209 -16.99 0.20 -13.63
C GLY A 209 -17.06 1.58 -14.28
N ALA A 210 -16.26 2.55 -13.81
CA ALA A 210 -16.17 3.88 -14.41
C ALA A 210 -15.65 3.85 -15.87
N LYS A 211 -14.83 2.86 -16.21
CA LYS A 211 -14.33 2.61 -17.57
C LYS A 211 -15.29 1.79 -18.44
N GLY A 212 -16.48 1.45 -17.92
CA GLY A 212 -17.49 0.65 -18.63
C GLY A 212 -17.16 -0.84 -18.68
N LEU A 213 -16.27 -1.33 -17.84
CA LEU A 213 -15.93 -2.75 -17.66
C LEU A 213 -16.78 -3.32 -16.53
N ASP A 214 -17.87 -3.99 -16.85
CA ASP A 214 -18.78 -4.61 -15.88
C ASP A 214 -18.40 -6.07 -15.65
N PHE A 215 -17.98 -6.37 -14.41
CA PHE A 215 -17.56 -7.72 -13.99
C PHE A 215 -18.36 -8.14 -12.75
N ASP A 216 -18.43 -9.46 -12.53
CA ASP A 216 -18.80 -10.06 -11.25
C ASP A 216 -17.53 -10.33 -10.43
N TYR A 217 -17.59 -10.17 -9.12
CA TYR A 217 -16.42 -10.30 -8.25
C TYR A 217 -16.64 -11.29 -7.11
N TRP A 218 -15.69 -12.20 -6.97
CA TRP A 218 -15.49 -12.92 -5.71
C TRP A 218 -14.51 -12.13 -4.87
N LEU A 219 -14.93 -11.67 -3.69
CA LEU A 219 -14.13 -10.81 -2.82
C LEU A 219 -13.30 -11.63 -1.83
N GLY A 220 -11.99 -11.39 -1.80
CA GLY A 220 -11.11 -11.98 -0.80
C GLY A 220 -11.52 -11.62 0.62
N MET A 221 -11.86 -10.35 0.89
CA MET A 221 -12.31 -9.88 2.21
C MET A 221 -13.51 -10.64 2.79
N ARG A 222 -14.26 -11.36 1.98
CA ARG A 222 -15.45 -12.15 2.39
C ARG A 222 -15.21 -13.66 2.35
N GLY A 223 -14.31 -14.14 1.51
CA GLY A 223 -14.11 -15.56 1.26
C GLY A 223 -12.73 -16.10 1.61
N SER A 224 -11.73 -15.25 1.75
CA SER A 224 -10.34 -15.64 2.06
C SER A 224 -9.99 -15.33 3.52
N PRO A 225 -9.36 -16.27 4.24
CA PRO A 225 -8.89 -16.05 5.59
C PRO A 225 -7.47 -15.48 5.64
N LEU A 226 -6.93 -15.03 4.51
CA LEU A 226 -5.53 -14.63 4.39
C LEU A 226 -5.31 -13.17 4.77
N PRO A 227 -4.09 -12.83 5.24
CA PRO A 227 -3.68 -11.45 5.45
C PRO A 227 -3.50 -10.72 4.11
N SER A 228 -3.38 -9.41 4.17
CA SER A 228 -3.18 -8.58 3.01
C SER A 228 -1.90 -7.74 3.08
N ASN A 229 -1.80 -6.73 2.21
CA ASN A 229 -0.63 -5.87 2.12
C ASN A 229 -0.34 -5.16 3.44
N SER A 230 0.93 -4.96 3.70
CA SER A 230 1.41 -4.36 4.94
C SER A 230 2.60 -3.44 4.69
N LEU A 231 2.86 -2.54 5.64
CA LEU A 231 4.04 -1.69 5.61
C LEU A 231 5.25 -2.50 6.14
N VAL A 232 6.27 -2.58 5.31
CA VAL A 232 7.46 -3.41 5.53
C VAL A 232 8.71 -2.55 5.51
N VAL A 233 9.60 -2.79 6.46
CA VAL A 233 10.90 -2.10 6.63
C VAL A 233 12.02 -3.10 6.80
N ARG A 234 13.26 -2.63 6.78
CA ARG A 234 14.43 -3.43 7.19
C ARG A 234 14.43 -3.63 8.71
N ARG A 235 14.84 -4.80 9.19
CA ARG A 235 15.01 -5.04 10.63
C ARG A 235 16.00 -4.06 11.26
N ALA A 236 17.08 -3.73 10.56
CA ALA A 236 18.08 -2.79 11.03
C ALA A 236 17.50 -1.41 11.36
N ASP A 237 16.42 -0.98 10.68
CA ASP A 237 15.74 0.28 10.99
C ASP A 237 15.00 0.24 12.33
N LEU A 238 14.61 -0.95 12.79
CA LEU A 238 13.95 -1.16 14.09
C LEU A 238 14.96 -1.23 15.25
N GLU A 239 16.23 -1.53 14.96
CA GLU A 239 17.32 -1.60 15.92
C GLU A 239 17.98 -0.23 16.15
N ASP A 240 17.75 0.74 15.26
CA ASP A 240 18.19 2.13 15.38
C ASP A 240 17.10 2.94 16.11
N PRO A 241 17.36 3.49 17.32
CA PRO A 241 16.35 4.21 18.11
C PRO A 241 15.78 5.45 17.41
N ASP A 242 16.59 6.17 16.63
CA ASP A 242 16.14 7.39 15.95
C ASP A 242 15.24 7.02 14.75
N ARG A 243 15.60 5.98 14.00
CA ARG A 243 14.80 5.44 12.90
C ARG A 243 13.48 4.85 13.40
N LEU A 244 13.52 4.07 14.48
CA LEU A 244 12.33 3.51 15.10
C LEU A 244 11.36 4.62 15.57
N ALA A 245 11.87 5.65 16.26
CA ALA A 245 11.05 6.78 16.69
C ALA A 245 10.40 7.52 15.50
N PHE A 246 11.12 7.64 14.38
CA PHE A 246 10.58 8.21 13.15
C PHE A 246 9.50 7.32 12.54
N LEU A 247 9.74 6.01 12.44
CA LEU A 247 8.77 5.04 11.93
C LEU A 247 7.46 5.06 12.73
N GLN A 248 7.53 5.09 14.05
CA GLN A 248 6.35 5.17 14.91
C GLN A 248 5.50 6.42 14.60
N LYS A 249 6.13 7.57 14.37
CA LYS A 249 5.45 8.80 13.94
C LYS A 249 4.84 8.66 12.54
N TYR A 250 5.57 8.04 11.61
CA TYR A 250 5.06 7.76 10.26
C TYR A 250 3.81 6.88 10.30
N LEU A 251 3.84 5.78 11.08
CA LEU A 251 2.69 4.89 11.25
C LEU A 251 1.50 5.61 11.90
N ARG A 252 1.75 6.53 12.84
CA ARG A 252 0.70 7.36 13.45
C ARG A 252 0.04 8.27 12.42
N GLY A 253 0.80 8.96 11.59
CA GLY A 253 0.25 9.77 10.51
C GLY A 253 -0.61 8.94 9.56
N TRP A 254 -0.16 7.72 9.20
CA TRP A 254 -0.92 6.78 8.38
C TRP A 254 -2.24 6.36 9.05
N ALA A 255 -2.23 6.06 10.35
CA ALA A 255 -3.41 5.73 11.12
C ALA A 255 -4.41 6.91 11.19
N MET A 256 -3.92 8.14 11.42
CA MET A 256 -4.75 9.36 11.40
C MET A 256 -5.40 9.58 10.03
N GLY A 257 -4.66 9.33 8.94
CA GLY A 257 -5.21 9.38 7.58
C GLY A 257 -6.31 8.34 7.34
N SER A 258 -6.16 7.14 7.90
CA SER A 258 -7.19 6.10 7.85
C SER A 258 -8.43 6.47 8.64
N GLU A 259 -8.26 7.02 9.83
CA GLU A 259 -9.36 7.49 10.70
C GLU A 259 -10.14 8.66 10.07
N PHE A 260 -9.43 9.63 9.48
CA PHE A 260 -10.06 10.72 8.74
C PHE A 260 -10.96 10.19 7.60
N ALA A 261 -10.47 9.22 6.82
CA ALA A 261 -11.22 8.65 5.72
C ALA A 261 -12.42 7.81 6.18
N ASP A 262 -12.33 7.15 7.34
CA ASP A 262 -13.45 6.47 7.98
C ASP A 262 -14.57 7.45 8.31
N ARG A 263 -14.22 8.62 8.80
CA ARG A 263 -15.17 9.70 9.13
C ARG A 263 -15.76 10.37 7.89
N ASN A 264 -14.93 10.68 6.90
CA ASN A 264 -15.38 11.40 5.69
C ASN A 264 -14.68 10.91 4.42
N PRO A 265 -15.18 9.81 3.80
CA PRO A 265 -14.57 9.24 2.61
C PRO A 265 -14.58 10.17 1.39
N ARG A 266 -15.57 11.10 1.28
CA ARG A 266 -15.62 12.10 0.21
C ARG A 266 -14.50 13.13 0.34
N ALA A 267 -14.21 13.57 1.57
CA ALA A 267 -13.10 14.47 1.83
C ALA A 267 -11.75 13.78 1.55
N ALA A 268 -11.60 12.54 1.96
CA ALA A 268 -10.39 11.75 1.65
C ALA A 268 -10.21 11.56 0.13
N ALA A 269 -11.29 11.32 -0.62
CA ALA A 269 -11.24 11.23 -2.08
C ALA A 269 -10.82 12.56 -2.72
N GLU A 270 -11.36 13.71 -2.25
CA GLU A 270 -10.95 15.03 -2.74
C GLU A 270 -9.47 15.31 -2.49
N ILE A 271 -8.96 14.90 -1.34
CA ILE A 271 -7.53 15.05 -1.01
C ILE A 271 -6.67 14.27 -2.01
N VAL A 272 -7.03 13.02 -2.32
CA VAL A 272 -6.31 12.24 -3.34
C VAL A 272 -6.41 12.91 -4.72
N PHE A 273 -7.57 13.42 -5.10
CA PHE A 273 -7.76 14.12 -6.37
C PHE A 273 -6.92 15.40 -6.48
N LYS A 274 -6.75 16.13 -5.39
CA LYS A 274 -5.86 17.31 -5.34
C LYS A 274 -4.39 16.93 -5.47
N ALA A 275 -3.99 15.89 -4.74
CA ALA A 275 -2.62 15.39 -4.78
C ALA A 275 -2.28 14.79 -6.16
N LEU A 276 -3.23 14.10 -6.79
CA LEU A 276 -3.10 13.36 -8.03
C LEU A 276 -4.23 13.72 -9.01
N PRO A 277 -4.17 14.85 -9.70
CA PRO A 277 -5.27 15.33 -10.56
C PRO A 277 -5.70 14.36 -11.67
N THR A 278 -4.81 13.49 -12.12
CA THR A 278 -5.10 12.44 -13.11
C THR A 278 -6.13 11.43 -12.59
N THR A 279 -6.12 11.14 -11.28
CA THR A 279 -7.10 10.23 -10.66
C THR A 279 -8.51 10.79 -10.78
N ARG A 280 -8.69 12.11 -10.57
CA ARG A 280 -10.00 12.76 -10.75
C ARG A 280 -10.53 12.61 -12.16
N ALA A 281 -9.66 12.78 -13.17
CA ALA A 281 -10.04 12.63 -14.57
C ALA A 281 -10.40 11.18 -14.94
N ASN A 282 -9.70 10.20 -14.35
CA ASN A 282 -9.88 8.78 -14.66
C ASN A 282 -11.12 8.18 -13.99
N TYR A 283 -11.38 8.51 -12.72
CA TYR A 283 -12.47 7.92 -11.92
C TYR A 283 -13.73 8.75 -11.93
N GLY A 284 -13.61 10.06 -11.89
CA GLY A 284 -14.70 10.96 -11.51
C GLY A 284 -15.05 10.88 -10.02
N PRO A 285 -15.85 11.84 -9.51
CA PRO A 285 -16.09 11.99 -8.06
C PRO A 285 -16.69 10.75 -7.39
N ARG A 286 -17.75 10.17 -7.98
CA ARG A 286 -18.46 9.02 -7.40
C ARG A 286 -17.57 7.76 -7.37
N ALA A 287 -17.05 7.35 -8.54
CA ALA A 287 -16.26 6.13 -8.60
C ALA A 287 -14.94 6.23 -7.81
N GLY A 288 -14.32 7.41 -7.71
CA GLY A 288 -13.16 7.61 -6.84
C GLY A 288 -13.51 7.47 -5.36
N THR A 289 -14.65 8.01 -4.91
CA THR A 289 -15.14 7.80 -3.54
C THR A 289 -15.44 6.32 -3.27
N GLU A 290 -16.12 5.63 -4.20
CA GLU A 290 -16.40 4.19 -4.09
C GLU A 290 -15.10 3.35 -4.08
N SER A 291 -14.13 3.68 -4.93
CA SER A 291 -12.83 3.02 -4.98
C SER A 291 -12.09 3.13 -3.64
N LEU A 292 -12.03 4.33 -3.07
CA LEU A 292 -11.46 4.56 -1.75
C LEU A 292 -12.21 3.75 -0.68
N MET A 293 -13.54 3.75 -0.67
CA MET A 293 -14.34 3.00 0.29
C MET A 293 -14.14 1.49 0.16
N GLN A 294 -13.94 0.98 -1.05
CA GLN A 294 -13.68 -0.44 -1.29
C GLN A 294 -12.40 -0.88 -0.58
N ILE A 295 -11.30 -0.16 -0.81
CA ILE A 295 -10.01 -0.49 -0.16
C ILE A 295 -10.08 -0.20 1.35
N HIS A 296 -10.72 0.90 1.75
CA HIS A 296 -10.87 1.29 3.15
C HIS A 296 -11.53 0.17 3.99
N ARG A 297 -12.56 -0.50 3.47
CA ARG A 297 -13.23 -1.60 4.18
C ARG A 297 -12.29 -2.78 4.43
N THR A 298 -11.36 -3.06 3.54
CA THR A 298 -10.34 -4.09 3.78
C THR A 298 -9.34 -3.66 4.85
N PHE A 299 -9.01 -2.37 4.90
CA PHE A 299 -8.10 -1.80 5.91
C PHE A 299 -8.76 -1.78 7.29
N LYS A 300 -10.03 -1.38 7.35
CA LYS A 300 -10.79 -1.26 8.59
C LYS A 300 -11.10 -2.62 9.23
N GLY A 301 -11.66 -3.55 8.46
CA GLY A 301 -12.19 -4.79 9.01
C GLY A 301 -13.20 -4.55 10.13
N ASP A 302 -13.18 -5.37 11.18
CA ASP A 302 -14.01 -5.22 12.39
C ASP A 302 -13.17 -4.58 13.51
N MET A 303 -13.23 -3.26 13.64
CA MET A 303 -12.46 -2.49 14.64
C MET A 303 -12.78 -2.89 16.09
N ALA A 304 -13.94 -3.49 16.36
CA ALA A 304 -14.27 -3.98 17.71
C ALA A 304 -13.41 -5.18 18.14
N LYS A 305 -12.74 -5.83 17.19
CA LYS A 305 -11.85 -6.99 17.42
C LYS A 305 -10.37 -6.66 17.30
N ARG A 306 -10.03 -5.38 17.14
CA ARG A 306 -8.68 -4.93 16.85
C ARG A 306 -8.17 -3.93 17.88
N ALA A 307 -6.87 -3.92 18.12
CA ALA A 307 -6.21 -2.91 18.95
C ALA A 307 -6.13 -1.52 18.28
N GLY A 308 -6.35 -1.46 16.94
CA GLY A 308 -6.34 -0.22 16.18
C GLY A 308 -5.95 -0.40 14.72
N TRP A 309 -5.80 0.70 14.01
CA TRP A 309 -5.30 0.70 12.64
C TRP A 309 -3.93 0.05 12.56
N GLY A 310 -3.73 -0.77 11.56
CA GLY A 310 -2.44 -1.41 11.29
C GLY A 310 -2.17 -2.71 12.04
N GLU A 311 -3.07 -3.16 12.94
CA GLU A 311 -2.91 -4.45 13.59
C GLU A 311 -2.95 -5.59 12.57
N HIS A 312 -1.98 -6.50 12.69
CA HIS A 312 -1.97 -7.75 11.92
C HIS A 312 -2.83 -8.81 12.59
N ASP A 313 -3.59 -9.56 11.81
CA ASP A 313 -4.17 -10.84 12.23
C ASP A 313 -3.07 -11.91 12.20
N ILE A 314 -2.37 -12.09 13.32
CA ILE A 314 -1.26 -13.05 13.44
C ILE A 314 -1.69 -14.49 13.08
N PRO A 315 -2.86 -14.99 13.53
CA PRO A 315 -3.37 -16.30 13.07
C PRO A 315 -3.52 -16.42 11.55
N ALA A 316 -3.95 -15.35 10.86
CA ALA A 316 -4.04 -15.35 9.40
C ALA A 316 -2.65 -15.44 8.75
N TRP A 317 -1.65 -14.73 9.28
CA TRP A 317 -0.26 -14.82 8.82
C TRP A 317 0.34 -16.20 9.06
N ASP A 318 0.10 -16.82 10.21
CA ASP A 318 0.52 -18.20 10.50
C ASP A 318 -0.07 -19.19 9.49
N SER A 319 -1.36 -19.02 9.19
CA SER A 319 -2.06 -19.85 8.21
C SER A 319 -1.49 -19.65 6.81
N PHE A 320 -1.21 -18.40 6.44
CA PHE A 320 -0.61 -18.05 5.16
C PHE A 320 0.75 -18.72 4.96
N PHE A 321 1.67 -18.59 5.90
CA PHE A 321 3.00 -19.20 5.79
C PHE A 321 2.96 -20.73 5.77
N LYS A 322 2.02 -21.35 6.49
CA LYS A 322 1.77 -22.80 6.40
C LYS A 322 1.29 -23.22 5.04
N ILE A 323 0.37 -22.45 4.42
CA ILE A 323 -0.12 -22.70 3.06
C ILE A 323 1.03 -22.64 2.06
N LEU A 324 1.90 -21.62 2.13
CA LEU A 324 3.06 -21.51 1.24
C LEU A 324 3.96 -22.75 1.30
N LYS A 325 4.17 -23.29 2.50
CA LYS A 325 4.95 -24.53 2.69
C LYS A 325 4.26 -25.71 2.02
N VAL A 326 2.95 -25.88 2.22
CA VAL A 326 2.14 -26.96 1.68
C VAL A 326 2.12 -26.96 0.15
N ILE A 327 1.93 -25.79 -0.46
CA ILE A 327 1.89 -25.69 -1.94
C ILE A 327 3.29 -25.63 -2.58
N GLY A 328 4.36 -25.62 -1.78
CA GLY A 328 5.74 -25.65 -2.25
C GLY A 328 6.31 -24.29 -2.68
N MET A 329 5.68 -23.20 -2.30
CA MET A 329 6.15 -21.83 -2.56
C MET A 329 7.19 -21.36 -1.54
N SER A 330 7.28 -21.98 -0.38
CA SER A 330 8.36 -21.78 0.59
C SER A 330 9.14 -23.08 0.80
N SER A 331 10.47 -22.99 0.73
CA SER A 331 11.37 -24.09 1.06
C SER A 331 11.63 -24.22 2.55
N ILE A 332 11.40 -23.15 3.32
CA ILE A 332 11.61 -23.07 4.77
C ILE A 332 10.29 -22.99 5.52
N ASP A 333 10.32 -23.30 6.81
CA ASP A 333 9.24 -22.96 7.74
C ASP A 333 9.47 -21.52 8.19
N ILE A 334 8.52 -20.63 7.86
CA ILE A 334 8.60 -19.21 8.19
C ILE A 334 8.00 -18.99 9.56
N ASP A 335 8.80 -18.49 10.51
CA ASP A 335 8.34 -18.08 11.83
C ASP A 335 7.68 -16.70 11.73
N THR A 336 6.38 -16.64 11.92
CA THR A 336 5.60 -15.40 11.85
C THR A 336 6.14 -14.35 12.81
N ALA A 337 6.48 -14.72 14.04
CA ALA A 337 6.93 -13.76 15.05
C ALA A 337 8.23 -13.05 14.67
N ARG A 338 9.02 -13.64 13.77
CA ARG A 338 10.23 -13.01 13.26
C ARG A 338 9.94 -11.93 12.20
N TYR A 339 8.91 -12.09 11.40
CA TYR A 339 8.71 -11.28 10.19
C TYR A 339 7.46 -10.39 10.21
N VAL A 340 6.61 -10.57 11.23
CA VAL A 340 5.37 -9.81 11.41
C VAL A 340 5.22 -9.43 12.89
N THR A 341 5.03 -8.15 13.18
CA THR A 341 4.88 -7.69 14.57
C THR A 341 3.77 -6.66 14.72
N ASN A 342 3.13 -6.68 15.90
CA ASN A 342 2.15 -5.67 16.35
C ASN A 342 2.74 -4.73 17.43
N ASP A 343 4.04 -4.76 17.68
CA ASP A 343 4.70 -4.03 18.77
C ASP A 343 4.53 -2.51 18.68
N TYR A 344 4.25 -1.99 17.48
CA TYR A 344 4.17 -0.55 17.21
C TYR A 344 2.73 -0.03 17.06
N ILE A 345 1.72 -0.90 17.16
CA ILE A 345 0.33 -0.55 16.88
C ILE A 345 -0.25 0.38 17.95
N ALA A 346 0.06 0.15 19.22
CA ALA A 346 -0.42 1.02 20.30
C ALA A 346 0.10 2.46 20.11
N GLU A 347 1.37 2.63 19.76
CA GLU A 347 1.97 3.94 19.52
C GLU A 347 1.45 4.60 18.22
N ALA A 348 1.21 3.82 17.17
CA ALA A 348 0.62 4.29 15.93
C ALA A 348 -0.81 4.84 16.13
N ASN A 349 -1.54 4.30 17.09
CA ASN A 349 -2.92 4.73 17.40
C ASN A 349 -3.01 5.70 18.58
N ALA A 350 -1.88 6.19 19.10
CA ALA A 350 -1.85 7.17 20.20
C ALA A 350 -2.02 8.60 19.67
N PHE A 351 -3.21 8.93 19.16
CA PHE A 351 -3.60 10.26 18.69
C PHE A 351 -4.99 10.64 19.18
N ASP A 352 -5.34 11.91 19.08
CA ASP A 352 -6.67 12.42 19.43
C ASP A 352 -7.65 12.15 18.27
N VAL A 353 -8.47 11.12 18.41
CA VAL A 353 -9.46 10.70 17.42
C VAL A 353 -10.51 11.79 17.18
N GLU A 354 -10.95 12.49 18.25
CA GLU A 354 -11.95 13.55 18.12
C GLU A 354 -11.42 14.74 17.33
N ALA A 355 -10.14 15.07 17.49
CA ALA A 355 -9.50 16.10 16.67
C ALA A 355 -9.48 15.70 15.18
N VAL A 356 -9.13 14.45 14.86
CA VAL A 356 -9.16 13.94 13.47
C VAL A 356 -10.59 13.95 12.91
N HIS A 357 -11.58 13.59 13.72
CA HIS A 357 -12.99 13.65 13.30
C HIS A 357 -13.44 15.10 13.04
N ALA A 358 -13.04 16.05 13.90
CA ALA A 358 -13.34 17.45 13.70
C ALA A 358 -12.73 18.00 12.41
N ASP A 359 -11.50 17.62 12.09
CA ASP A 359 -10.83 17.97 10.83
C ASP A 359 -11.60 17.42 9.62
N ALA A 360 -12.02 16.15 9.68
CA ALA A 360 -12.79 15.49 8.63
C ALA A 360 -14.17 16.11 8.42
N ASP A 361 -14.86 16.48 9.50
CA ASP A 361 -16.18 17.12 9.46
C ASP A 361 -16.10 18.58 8.96
N ALA A 362 -15.01 19.28 9.26
CA ALA A 362 -14.78 20.66 8.83
C ALA A 362 -14.26 20.79 7.38
N TYR A 363 -13.88 19.67 6.75
CA TYR A 363 -13.30 19.71 5.40
C TYR A 363 -14.32 20.19 4.36
N ALA A 364 -13.99 21.27 3.65
CA ALA A 364 -14.86 21.85 2.64
C ALA A 364 -14.88 21.00 1.36
N LEU A 365 -16.00 20.34 1.09
CA LEU A 365 -16.19 19.54 -0.12
C LEU A 365 -16.55 20.44 -1.32
N PRO A 366 -16.00 20.18 -2.52
CA PRO A 366 -16.53 20.75 -3.75
C PRO A 366 -17.94 20.22 -4.03
N GLU A 367 -18.71 20.99 -4.83
CA GLU A 367 -20.14 20.73 -5.04
C GLU A 367 -20.42 19.32 -5.58
N ASP A 368 -19.61 18.82 -6.51
CA ASP A 368 -19.76 17.51 -7.12
C ASP A 368 -19.55 16.33 -6.15
N LEU A 369 -18.63 16.47 -5.20
CA LEU A 369 -18.45 15.47 -4.12
C LEU A 369 -19.51 15.63 -3.03
N ALA A 370 -19.91 16.87 -2.70
CA ALA A 370 -20.98 17.10 -1.75
C ALA A 370 -22.33 16.53 -2.22
N ALA A 371 -22.58 16.54 -3.53
CA ALA A 371 -23.79 16.02 -4.15
C ALA A 371 -23.87 14.48 -4.22
N ILE A 372 -22.81 13.75 -3.88
CA ILE A 372 -22.86 12.27 -3.87
C ILE A 372 -23.80 11.80 -2.77
N ASP A 373 -24.84 11.07 -3.16
CA ASP A 373 -25.69 10.36 -2.23
C ASP A 373 -24.99 9.13 -1.66
N MET A 374 -24.48 9.25 -0.43
CA MET A 374 -23.76 8.18 0.24
C MET A 374 -24.66 6.99 0.59
N ALA A 375 -25.98 7.20 0.76
CA ALA A 375 -26.91 6.11 1.00
C ALA A 375 -27.09 5.25 -0.27
N ASP A 376 -27.10 5.88 -1.45
CA ASP A 376 -27.13 5.16 -2.72
C ASP A 376 -25.80 4.42 -2.99
N VAL A 377 -24.67 5.03 -2.65
CA VAL A 377 -23.36 4.35 -2.71
C VAL A 377 -23.37 3.09 -1.84
N GLU A 378 -23.84 3.17 -0.60
CA GLU A 378 -23.93 2.01 0.30
C GLU A 378 -24.87 0.94 -0.23
N ALA A 379 -26.03 1.33 -0.75
CA ALA A 379 -27.04 0.39 -1.27
C ALA A 379 -26.55 -0.40 -2.49
N THR A 380 -25.68 0.20 -3.31
CA THR A 380 -25.17 -0.43 -4.53
C THR A 380 -23.78 -1.05 -4.38
N PHE A 381 -23.13 -0.86 -3.22
CA PHE A 381 -21.71 -1.17 -3.00
C PHE A 381 -21.31 -2.61 -3.32
N TYR A 382 -22.18 -3.58 -3.07
CA TYR A 382 -21.94 -5.00 -3.33
C TYR A 382 -22.80 -5.55 -4.49
N GLY A 383 -23.34 -4.70 -5.35
CA GLY A 383 -24.27 -5.13 -6.42
C GLY A 383 -23.70 -6.10 -7.45
N ASN A 384 -22.37 -6.16 -7.55
CA ASN A 384 -21.65 -7.06 -8.46
C ASN A 384 -20.78 -8.10 -7.72
N VAL A 385 -21.07 -8.36 -6.44
CA VAL A 385 -20.35 -9.33 -5.61
C VAL A 385 -21.15 -10.62 -5.52
N ILE A 386 -20.47 -11.76 -5.63
CA ILE A 386 -21.08 -13.09 -5.75
C ILE A 386 -20.81 -14.03 -4.57
N ASN A 387 -20.05 -13.61 -3.56
CA ASN A 387 -19.77 -14.37 -2.32
C ASN A 387 -20.11 -13.62 -1.05
#